data_d83d41c8548e31c38b860a4f34ae44ae
#
_entry.id   d83d41c8548e31c38b860a4f34ae44ae
#
_cell.length_a   1.000
_cell.length_b   1.000
_cell.length_c   1.000
_cell.angle_alpha   90.00
_cell.angle_beta   90.00
_cell.angle_gamma   90.00
#
_symmetry.space_group_name_H-M   'P 1'
#
loop_
_entity.id
_entity.type
_entity.pdbx_description
1 polymer ?
#
loop_
_entity_poly.entity_id
_entity_poly.type
_entity_poly.pdbx_seq_one_letter_code
_entity_poly.pdbx_strand_id
1 'polypeptide(L)'
;MRLGPGVYRELHWHKDAEWAYVLSGEVRISTIDPDGGYFMDDLKKGDLWYFPSGYPHSLQGLGENGTEFLLIFDDGGFSEESTFLLTEWLAHTPKAVLGENFGLKPQTFKNLPNEKYIFQGSMPGSIAEEKPKGKYVKKSKLNFSHHMLDQEPIKTSGGDVRITDSTNFPLSKTVAAAHLTINPGALREMHWHPNADEWSFFISGRARVTIFGASGTARTFNYQAGDVGIVPQNMGHFIENLSNDEPVEVLEIFRADQFRDFSLFQWLGESPKRMVAEHLFAGDKEAGDKFLKAIDSAEKDPIKGTLS
;
A
#
# COMPACT_ATOMS: atom_id res chain seq x y z
N MET A 1 3.76 1.54 -11.89
CA MET A 1 3.27 1.75 -13.30
C MET A 1 3.11 3.23 -13.56
N ARG A 2 3.26 3.66 -14.82
CA ARG A 2 2.95 5.03 -15.27
C ARG A 2 1.98 4.98 -16.44
N LEU A 3 0.95 5.82 -16.39
CA LEU A 3 -0.01 6.01 -17.49
C LEU A 3 -0.05 7.48 -17.84
N GLY A 4 0.20 7.81 -19.11
CA GLY A 4 0.09 9.18 -19.60
C GLY A 4 -1.37 9.67 -19.62
N PRO A 5 -1.59 10.95 -19.99
CA PRO A 5 -2.94 11.52 -20.12
C PRO A 5 -3.82 10.73 -21.08
N GLY A 6 -4.98 10.28 -20.62
CA GLY A 6 -5.93 9.47 -21.38
C GLY A 6 -5.51 8.03 -21.67
N VAL A 7 -4.25 7.67 -21.37
CA VAL A 7 -3.76 6.29 -21.51
C VAL A 7 -4.38 5.41 -20.46
N TYR A 8 -4.81 4.22 -20.85
CA TYR A 8 -5.37 3.26 -19.90
C TYR A 8 -4.75 1.87 -20.01
N ARG A 9 -4.61 1.23 -18.85
CA ARG A 9 -4.43 -0.21 -18.70
C ARG A 9 -5.75 -0.87 -19.06
N GLU A 10 -5.72 -1.81 -19.99
CA GLU A 10 -6.95 -2.42 -20.52
C GLU A 10 -7.79 -3.12 -19.45
N LEU A 11 -9.04 -3.43 -19.81
CA LEU A 11 -9.92 -4.27 -18.99
C LEU A 11 -9.30 -5.66 -18.84
N HIS A 12 -9.03 -6.03 -17.61
CA HIS A 12 -8.35 -7.29 -17.27
C HIS A 12 -8.74 -7.77 -15.89
N TRP A 13 -8.34 -8.97 -15.56
CA TRP A 13 -8.40 -9.51 -14.20
C TRP A 13 -7.23 -10.48 -13.98
N HIS A 14 -6.92 -10.75 -12.73
CA HIS A 14 -5.91 -11.70 -12.32
C HIS A 14 -6.37 -12.45 -11.06
N LYS A 15 -5.72 -13.57 -10.77
CA LYS A 15 -6.08 -14.40 -9.62
C LYS A 15 -5.62 -13.83 -8.27
N ASP A 16 -4.63 -12.96 -8.29
CA ASP A 16 -4.09 -12.34 -7.10
C ASP A 16 -4.86 -11.05 -6.80
N ALA A 17 -5.01 -10.66 -5.52
CA ALA A 17 -5.57 -9.37 -5.19
C ALA A 17 -4.56 -8.27 -5.51
N GLU A 18 -5.05 -7.13 -6.01
CA GLU A 18 -4.26 -5.94 -6.30
C GLU A 18 -4.54 -4.84 -5.28
N TRP A 19 -3.51 -4.36 -4.63
CA TRP A 19 -3.51 -3.17 -3.82
C TRP A 19 -2.61 -2.13 -4.49
N ALA A 20 -2.96 -0.86 -4.42
CA ALA A 20 -2.14 0.17 -5.03
C ALA A 20 -2.12 1.48 -4.25
N TYR A 21 -1.05 2.25 -4.45
CA TYR A 21 -0.87 3.58 -3.88
C TYR A 21 -0.45 4.57 -4.97
N VAL A 22 -1.17 5.69 -5.09
CA VAL A 22 -0.87 6.74 -6.08
C VAL A 22 0.30 7.60 -5.59
N LEU A 23 1.42 7.55 -6.31
CA LEU A 23 2.62 8.34 -6.02
C LEU A 23 2.53 9.76 -6.55
N SER A 24 1.95 9.93 -7.76
CA SER A 24 1.79 11.24 -8.38
C SER A 24 0.69 11.25 -9.45
N GLY A 25 0.17 12.43 -9.74
CA GLY A 25 -0.88 12.62 -10.74
C GLY A 25 -2.24 12.10 -10.30
N GLU A 26 -3.08 11.77 -11.27
CA GLU A 26 -4.46 11.33 -11.06
C GLU A 26 -4.79 10.11 -11.92
N VAL A 27 -5.59 9.19 -11.37
CA VAL A 27 -6.01 7.96 -12.05
C VAL A 27 -7.49 7.72 -11.84
N ARG A 28 -8.22 7.38 -12.90
CA ARG A 28 -9.54 6.79 -12.82
C ARG A 28 -9.44 5.29 -12.71
N ILE A 29 -10.04 4.74 -11.67
CA ILE A 29 -10.25 3.31 -11.52
C ILE A 29 -11.69 2.95 -11.88
N SER A 30 -11.87 1.79 -12.51
CA SER A 30 -13.21 1.23 -12.75
C SER A 30 -13.21 -0.28 -12.57
N THR A 31 -14.25 -0.79 -11.92
CA THR A 31 -14.46 -2.22 -11.65
C THR A 31 -15.94 -2.55 -11.53
N ILE A 32 -16.27 -3.83 -11.52
CA ILE A 32 -17.58 -4.34 -11.16
C ILE A 32 -17.45 -5.38 -10.05
N ASP A 33 -18.45 -5.47 -9.19
CA ASP A 33 -18.57 -6.54 -8.20
C ASP A 33 -19.29 -7.78 -8.77
N PRO A 34 -19.19 -8.96 -8.11
CA PRO A 34 -19.86 -10.18 -8.57
C PRO A 34 -21.37 -10.08 -8.64
N ASP A 35 -22.01 -9.14 -7.94
CA ASP A 35 -23.43 -8.84 -8.02
C ASP A 35 -23.80 -7.94 -9.21
N GLY A 36 -22.80 -7.56 -10.03
CA GLY A 36 -22.95 -6.70 -11.21
C GLY A 36 -23.07 -5.20 -10.88
N GLY A 37 -22.66 -4.80 -9.68
CA GLY A 37 -22.57 -3.37 -9.32
C GLY A 37 -21.27 -2.76 -9.86
N TYR A 38 -21.38 -1.62 -10.58
CA TYR A 38 -20.18 -0.89 -11.02
C TYR A 38 -19.61 -0.01 -9.92
N PHE A 39 -18.29 0.19 -9.95
CA PHE A 39 -17.58 1.18 -9.16
C PHE A 39 -16.65 1.99 -10.06
N MET A 40 -16.63 3.30 -9.88
CA MET A 40 -15.69 4.21 -10.55
C MET A 40 -15.31 5.30 -9.55
N ASP A 41 -14.03 5.66 -9.54
CA ASP A 41 -13.50 6.75 -8.72
C ASP A 41 -12.27 7.38 -9.38
N ASP A 42 -12.05 8.66 -9.11
CA ASP A 42 -10.88 9.43 -9.53
C ASP A 42 -9.98 9.65 -8.32
N LEU A 43 -8.78 9.08 -8.37
CA LEU A 43 -7.82 9.04 -7.27
C LEU A 43 -6.61 9.91 -7.58
N LYS A 44 -6.04 10.51 -6.55
CA LYS A 44 -4.88 11.42 -6.58
C LYS A 44 -3.75 10.90 -5.69
N LYS A 45 -2.62 11.59 -5.70
CA LYS A 45 -1.48 11.27 -4.82
C LYS A 45 -1.94 10.98 -3.38
N GLY A 46 -1.51 9.83 -2.85
CA GLY A 46 -1.82 9.37 -1.50
C GLY A 46 -3.10 8.56 -1.36
N ASP A 47 -3.86 8.41 -2.44
CA ASP A 47 -5.04 7.55 -2.46
C ASP A 47 -4.66 6.11 -2.79
N LEU A 48 -5.51 5.19 -2.35
CA LEU A 48 -5.36 3.75 -2.49
C LEU A 48 -6.53 3.16 -3.24
N TRP A 49 -6.30 2.00 -3.89
CA TRP A 49 -7.40 1.10 -4.26
C TRP A 49 -7.07 -0.34 -3.90
N TYR A 50 -8.10 -1.16 -3.84
CA TYR A 50 -7.99 -2.59 -3.66
C TYR A 50 -8.98 -3.33 -4.53
N PHE A 51 -8.46 -4.22 -5.39
CA PHE A 51 -9.26 -5.14 -6.18
C PHE A 51 -9.06 -6.56 -5.64
N PRO A 52 -10.11 -7.19 -5.09
CA PRO A 52 -10.03 -8.59 -4.70
C PRO A 52 -9.69 -9.50 -5.88
N SER A 53 -9.16 -10.68 -5.58
CA SER A 53 -8.87 -11.72 -6.57
C SER A 53 -10.02 -11.93 -7.57
N GLY A 54 -9.72 -11.90 -8.86
CA GLY A 54 -10.67 -12.15 -9.94
C GLY A 54 -11.62 -11.01 -10.30
N TYR A 55 -11.52 -9.84 -9.66
CA TYR A 55 -12.36 -8.69 -10.00
C TYR A 55 -11.85 -8.01 -11.27
N PRO A 56 -12.70 -7.90 -12.33
CA PRO A 56 -12.31 -7.23 -13.57
C PRO A 56 -12.23 -5.72 -13.37
N HIS A 57 -11.16 -5.11 -13.86
CA HIS A 57 -10.92 -3.68 -13.66
C HIS A 57 -10.13 -3.05 -14.81
N SER A 58 -10.06 -1.73 -14.78
CA SER A 58 -9.21 -0.93 -15.65
C SER A 58 -8.75 0.34 -14.95
N LEU A 59 -7.64 0.89 -15.38
CA LEU A 59 -6.99 2.09 -14.83
C LEU A 59 -6.74 3.07 -15.98
N GLN A 60 -7.08 4.36 -15.79
CA GLN A 60 -6.84 5.39 -16.81
C GLN A 60 -6.15 6.61 -16.19
N GLY A 61 -5.04 7.04 -16.79
CA GLY A 61 -4.33 8.25 -16.40
C GLY A 61 -5.16 9.50 -16.72
N LEU A 62 -5.31 10.37 -15.73
CA LEU A 62 -6.04 11.63 -15.81
C LEU A 62 -5.09 12.84 -15.80
N GLY A 63 -5.68 14.04 -15.95
CA GLY A 63 -4.94 15.29 -15.88
C GLY A 63 -3.89 15.45 -16.99
N GLU A 64 -3.12 16.52 -16.92
CA GLU A 64 -2.10 16.86 -17.94
C GLU A 64 -0.85 15.96 -17.85
N ASN A 65 -0.56 15.41 -16.69
CA ASN A 65 0.66 14.62 -16.44
C ASN A 65 0.41 13.12 -16.33
N GLY A 66 -0.87 12.68 -16.39
CA GLY A 66 -1.22 11.28 -16.16
C GLY A 66 -1.01 10.88 -14.69
N THR A 67 -0.54 9.68 -14.46
CA THR A 67 -0.38 9.10 -13.12
C THR A 67 0.84 8.20 -12.99
N GLU A 68 1.39 8.14 -11.79
CA GLU A 68 2.34 7.11 -11.36
C GLU A 68 1.86 6.49 -10.05
N PHE A 69 1.90 5.17 -9.97
CA PHE A 69 1.45 4.42 -8.80
C PHE A 69 2.24 3.13 -8.60
N LEU A 70 2.27 2.68 -7.34
CA LEU A 70 2.75 1.35 -6.97
C LEU A 70 1.61 0.35 -7.13
N LEU A 71 1.93 -0.84 -7.60
CA LEU A 71 1.06 -2.02 -7.57
C LEU A 71 1.67 -3.05 -6.62
N ILE A 72 0.87 -3.56 -5.74
CA ILE A 72 1.22 -4.59 -4.77
C ILE A 72 0.25 -5.75 -4.93
N PHE A 73 0.77 -6.93 -5.17
CA PHE A 73 0.00 -8.16 -5.27
C PHE A 73 0.21 -8.98 -3.99
N ASP A 74 -0.84 -9.62 -3.52
CA ASP A 74 -0.81 -10.40 -2.28
C ASP A 74 -0.19 -11.80 -2.44
N ASP A 75 0.32 -12.13 -3.61
CA ASP A 75 1.06 -13.35 -3.91
C ASP A 75 2.42 -13.05 -4.54
N GLY A 76 3.49 -13.56 -3.93
CA GLY A 76 4.86 -13.45 -4.46
C GLY A 76 5.09 -14.21 -5.77
N GLY A 77 4.17 -15.06 -6.17
CA GLY A 77 4.15 -15.77 -7.45
C GLY A 77 3.41 -15.02 -8.57
N PHE A 78 2.97 -13.77 -8.32
CA PHE A 78 2.32 -12.96 -9.36
C PHE A 78 3.19 -12.87 -10.62
N SER A 79 2.56 -13.08 -11.77
CA SER A 79 3.18 -12.87 -13.07
C SER A 79 2.22 -12.13 -13.98
N GLU A 80 2.72 -11.08 -14.65
CA GLU A 80 1.96 -10.35 -15.67
C GLU A 80 1.46 -11.26 -16.78
N GLU A 81 2.21 -12.32 -17.12
CA GLU A 81 1.83 -13.32 -18.12
C GLU A 81 0.62 -14.17 -17.69
N SER A 82 0.26 -14.15 -16.40
CA SER A 82 -0.93 -14.81 -15.86
C SER A 82 -2.15 -13.89 -15.77
N THR A 83 -2.05 -12.67 -16.27
CA THR A 83 -3.16 -11.73 -16.32
C THR A 83 -4.10 -12.06 -17.47
N PHE A 84 -5.39 -12.11 -17.19
CA PHE A 84 -6.44 -12.35 -18.18
C PHE A 84 -6.88 -11.06 -18.84
N LEU A 85 -6.45 -10.86 -20.09
CA LEU A 85 -6.72 -9.65 -20.87
C LEU A 85 -8.01 -9.81 -21.67
N LEU A 86 -8.87 -8.80 -21.66
CA LEU A 86 -10.12 -8.82 -22.42
C LEU A 86 -9.85 -8.99 -23.93
N THR A 87 -8.88 -8.27 -24.47
CA THR A 87 -8.52 -8.33 -25.89
C THR A 87 -8.05 -9.71 -26.29
N GLU A 88 -7.21 -10.33 -25.50
CA GLU A 88 -6.71 -11.68 -25.72
C GLU A 88 -7.83 -12.71 -25.67
N TRP A 89 -8.67 -12.67 -24.64
CA TRP A 89 -9.80 -13.59 -24.52
C TRP A 89 -10.74 -13.51 -25.72
N LEU A 90 -11.13 -12.29 -26.12
CA LEU A 90 -12.02 -12.12 -27.26
C LEU A 90 -11.37 -12.51 -28.60
N ALA A 91 -10.05 -12.23 -28.75
CA ALA A 91 -9.31 -12.62 -29.96
C ALA A 91 -9.22 -14.14 -30.13
N HIS A 92 -9.09 -14.91 -29.05
CA HIS A 92 -9.02 -16.36 -29.03
C HIS A 92 -10.40 -17.05 -28.93
N THR A 93 -11.49 -16.29 -28.86
CA THR A 93 -12.85 -16.85 -28.85
C THR A 93 -13.39 -16.96 -30.29
N PRO A 94 -14.02 -18.10 -30.68
CA PRO A 94 -14.64 -18.22 -32.01
C PRO A 94 -15.67 -17.11 -32.25
N LYS A 95 -15.57 -16.44 -33.41
CA LYS A 95 -16.41 -15.28 -33.73
C LYS A 95 -17.91 -15.59 -33.76
N ALA A 96 -18.29 -16.85 -34.08
CA ALA A 96 -19.66 -17.29 -34.01
C ALA A 96 -20.17 -17.25 -32.54
N VAL A 97 -19.36 -17.71 -31.60
CA VAL A 97 -19.69 -17.66 -30.14
C VAL A 97 -19.82 -16.22 -29.67
N LEU A 98 -18.92 -15.33 -30.08
CA LEU A 98 -19.04 -13.90 -29.77
C LEU A 98 -20.34 -13.31 -30.36
N GLY A 99 -20.66 -13.69 -31.62
CA GLY A 99 -21.90 -13.28 -32.26
C GLY A 99 -23.14 -13.68 -31.48
N GLU A 100 -23.22 -14.93 -31.05
CA GLU A 100 -24.32 -15.44 -30.20
C GLU A 100 -24.38 -14.75 -28.84
N ASN A 101 -23.23 -14.64 -28.18
CA ASN A 101 -23.15 -14.04 -26.84
C ASN A 101 -23.63 -12.58 -26.80
N PHE A 102 -23.25 -11.78 -27.82
CA PHE A 102 -23.57 -10.36 -27.90
C PHE A 102 -24.80 -10.02 -28.77
N GLY A 103 -25.42 -11.01 -29.42
CA GLY A 103 -26.52 -10.78 -30.34
C GLY A 103 -26.11 -10.01 -31.61
N LEU A 104 -24.87 -10.19 -32.08
CA LEU A 104 -24.26 -9.46 -33.20
C LEU A 104 -23.79 -10.44 -34.30
N LYS A 105 -23.58 -9.91 -35.50
CA LYS A 105 -23.01 -10.72 -36.60
C LYS A 105 -21.53 -11.02 -36.29
N PRO A 106 -21.02 -12.24 -36.56
CA PRO A 106 -19.61 -12.61 -36.32
C PRO A 106 -18.60 -11.66 -36.96
N GLN A 107 -18.93 -11.05 -38.11
CA GLN A 107 -18.08 -10.10 -38.82
C GLN A 107 -17.79 -8.82 -38.02
N THR A 108 -18.63 -8.46 -37.04
CA THR A 108 -18.40 -7.32 -36.13
C THR A 108 -17.07 -7.49 -35.38
N PHE A 109 -16.67 -8.72 -35.11
CA PHE A 109 -15.49 -9.06 -34.30
C PHE A 109 -14.23 -9.36 -35.16
N LYS A 110 -14.21 -9.03 -36.45
CA LYS A 110 -13.09 -9.39 -37.34
C LYS A 110 -11.78 -8.70 -37.02
N ASN A 111 -11.85 -7.49 -36.46
CA ASN A 111 -10.70 -6.59 -36.22
C ASN A 111 -10.46 -6.38 -34.70
N LEU A 112 -10.81 -7.35 -33.87
CA LEU A 112 -10.41 -7.29 -32.46
C LEU A 112 -8.89 -7.29 -32.35
N PRO A 113 -8.30 -6.42 -31.50
CA PRO A 113 -6.87 -6.49 -31.22
C PRO A 113 -6.53 -7.84 -30.61
N ASN A 114 -5.33 -8.31 -30.90
CA ASN A 114 -4.78 -9.51 -30.30
C ASN A 114 -3.70 -9.03 -29.33
N GLU A 115 -3.87 -9.22 -28.06
CA GLU A 115 -2.95 -8.85 -27.02
C GLU A 115 -2.52 -7.35 -27.01
N LYS A 116 -2.93 -6.62 -26.01
CA LYS A 116 -2.48 -5.25 -25.80
C LYS A 116 -2.75 -4.78 -24.37
N TYR A 117 -1.70 -4.54 -23.61
CA TYR A 117 -1.78 -4.16 -22.18
C TYR A 117 -2.19 -2.70 -21.94
N ILE A 118 -1.74 -1.79 -22.81
CA ILE A 118 -1.89 -0.34 -22.64
C ILE A 118 -2.41 0.28 -23.93
N PHE A 119 -3.46 1.10 -23.80
CA PHE A 119 -4.12 1.77 -24.90
C PHE A 119 -3.98 3.28 -24.77
N GLN A 120 -3.69 3.96 -25.90
CA GLN A 120 -3.89 5.38 -25.99
C GLN A 120 -5.38 5.65 -26.19
N GLY A 121 -6.01 6.24 -25.18
CA GLY A 121 -7.38 6.72 -25.24
C GLY A 121 -7.45 8.24 -25.31
N SER A 122 -8.67 8.75 -25.37
CA SER A 122 -8.96 10.17 -25.14
C SER A 122 -9.08 10.43 -23.63
N MET A 123 -8.92 11.70 -23.25
CA MET A 123 -9.24 12.11 -21.88
C MET A 123 -10.71 11.84 -21.62
N PRO A 124 -11.08 11.17 -20.50
CA PRO A 124 -12.47 10.92 -20.18
C PRO A 124 -13.16 12.19 -19.69
N GLY A 125 -14.48 12.21 -19.83
CA GLY A 125 -15.32 13.19 -19.14
C GLY A 125 -15.37 12.94 -17.63
N SER A 126 -16.23 13.67 -16.93
CA SER A 126 -16.50 13.44 -15.50
C SER A 126 -17.07 12.04 -15.24
N ILE A 127 -16.94 11.52 -14.01
CA ILE A 127 -17.58 10.25 -13.62
C ILE A 127 -19.10 10.29 -13.90
N ALA A 128 -19.74 11.44 -13.73
CA ALA A 128 -21.18 11.59 -13.98
C ALA A 128 -21.55 11.37 -15.46
N GLU A 129 -20.66 11.71 -16.38
CA GLU A 129 -20.83 11.52 -17.83
C GLU A 129 -20.49 10.09 -18.26
N GLU A 130 -19.40 9.53 -17.73
CA GLU A 130 -18.81 8.23 -18.11
C GLU A 130 -19.46 7.02 -17.41
N LYS A 131 -20.09 7.22 -16.23
CA LYS A 131 -20.71 6.11 -15.49
C LYS A 131 -21.68 5.33 -16.36
N PRO A 132 -21.72 4.00 -16.23
CA PRO A 132 -22.68 3.17 -16.96
C PRO A 132 -24.12 3.63 -16.76
N LYS A 133 -24.89 3.56 -17.85
CA LYS A 133 -26.31 3.97 -17.89
C LYS A 133 -27.17 2.83 -18.43
N GLY A 134 -28.34 2.62 -17.85
CA GLY A 134 -29.26 1.59 -18.33
C GLY A 134 -30.20 1.07 -17.24
N LYS A 135 -31.23 0.36 -17.64
CA LYS A 135 -32.31 -0.14 -16.75
C LYS A 135 -31.77 -1.07 -15.64
N TYR A 136 -30.71 -1.84 -15.92
CA TYR A 136 -30.17 -2.84 -15.01
C TYR A 136 -28.85 -2.43 -14.36
N VAL A 137 -28.39 -1.22 -14.67
CA VAL A 137 -27.13 -0.68 -14.10
C VAL A 137 -27.36 -0.27 -12.65
N LYS A 138 -26.51 -0.75 -11.76
CA LYS A 138 -26.51 -0.36 -10.34
C LYS A 138 -25.09 -0.04 -9.89
N LYS A 139 -24.95 0.87 -8.94
CA LYS A 139 -23.68 1.16 -8.29
C LYS A 139 -23.35 0.03 -7.30
N SER A 140 -22.10 -0.38 -7.22
CA SER A 140 -21.63 -1.31 -6.19
C SER A 140 -21.86 -0.74 -4.78
N LYS A 141 -22.13 -1.63 -3.84
CA LYS A 141 -22.16 -1.31 -2.40
C LYS A 141 -20.77 -1.41 -1.77
N LEU A 142 -19.81 -2.04 -2.47
CA LEU A 142 -18.44 -2.14 -2.03
C LEU A 142 -17.71 -0.83 -2.37
N ASN A 143 -16.79 -0.45 -1.49
CA ASN A 143 -15.89 0.67 -1.74
C ASN A 143 -14.50 0.11 -2.06
N PHE A 144 -14.00 0.40 -3.26
CA PHE A 144 -12.71 -0.11 -3.75
C PHE A 144 -11.57 0.91 -3.61
N SER A 145 -11.86 2.11 -3.13
CA SER A 145 -10.88 3.19 -2.94
C SER A 145 -10.79 3.64 -1.49
N HIS A 146 -9.66 4.26 -1.13
CA HIS A 146 -9.45 4.82 0.20
C HIS A 146 -8.50 6.01 0.13
N HIS A 147 -8.87 7.13 0.75
CA HIS A 147 -8.10 8.37 0.76
C HIS A 147 -7.19 8.44 1.99
N MET A 148 -6.02 7.78 1.92
CA MET A 148 -5.15 7.59 3.08
C MET A 148 -4.61 8.91 3.64
N LEU A 149 -4.24 9.86 2.79
CA LEU A 149 -3.72 11.15 3.26
C LEU A 149 -4.81 12.10 3.79
N ASP A 150 -6.09 11.83 3.50
CA ASP A 150 -7.22 12.58 4.06
C ASP A 150 -7.59 12.09 5.48
N GLN A 151 -7.01 10.98 5.97
CA GLN A 151 -7.16 10.53 7.35
C GLN A 151 -6.45 11.48 8.31
N GLU A 152 -7.04 11.69 9.49
CA GLU A 152 -6.32 12.34 10.59
C GLU A 152 -5.10 11.49 10.99
N PRO A 153 -3.89 12.07 10.97
CA PRO A 153 -2.70 11.33 11.34
C PRO A 153 -2.62 11.07 12.84
N ILE A 154 -2.01 9.97 13.20
CA ILE A 154 -1.49 9.76 14.56
C ILE A 154 -0.25 10.66 14.68
N LYS A 155 -0.37 11.76 15.43
CA LYS A 155 0.74 12.68 15.69
C LYS A 155 1.67 12.09 16.74
N THR A 156 2.95 12.25 16.50
CA THR A 156 4.03 11.72 17.33
C THR A 156 5.06 12.83 17.63
N SER A 157 6.01 12.55 18.52
CA SER A 157 7.06 13.55 18.83
C SER A 157 8.02 13.80 17.66
N GLY A 158 8.17 12.84 16.75
CA GLY A 158 9.12 12.89 15.63
C GLY A 158 8.48 12.91 14.25
N GLY A 159 7.15 13.03 14.14
CA GLY A 159 6.47 12.98 12.84
C GLY A 159 5.02 12.60 12.92
N ASP A 160 4.51 11.92 11.92
CA ASP A 160 3.14 11.42 11.89
C ASP A 160 3.00 10.07 11.17
N VAL A 161 1.94 9.35 11.52
CA VAL A 161 1.62 8.03 10.97
C VAL A 161 0.16 7.96 10.57
N ARG A 162 -0.11 7.39 9.39
CA ARG A 162 -1.46 7.02 8.96
C ARG A 162 -1.48 5.53 8.68
N ILE A 163 -2.45 4.81 9.24
CA ILE A 163 -2.59 3.38 9.08
C ILE A 163 -3.87 3.10 8.28
N THR A 164 -3.76 2.25 7.26
CA THR A 164 -4.88 1.73 6.49
C THR A 164 -4.85 0.23 6.51
N ASP A 165 -5.90 -0.37 7.06
CA ASP A 165 -6.08 -1.81 7.15
C ASP A 165 -7.57 -2.18 7.06
N SER A 166 -7.94 -3.44 7.29
CA SER A 166 -9.32 -3.89 7.18
C SER A 166 -10.29 -3.24 8.16
N THR A 167 -9.82 -2.49 9.16
CA THR A 167 -10.68 -1.78 10.12
C THR A 167 -11.24 -0.47 9.56
N ASN A 168 -10.50 0.21 8.70
CA ASN A 168 -10.90 1.48 8.08
C ASN A 168 -11.02 1.39 6.54
N PHE A 169 -10.45 0.34 5.93
CA PHE A 169 -10.67 -0.04 4.53
C PHE A 169 -11.13 -1.50 4.43
N PRO A 170 -12.40 -1.81 4.75
CA PRO A 170 -12.88 -3.19 4.98
C PRO A 170 -12.71 -4.16 3.82
N LEU A 171 -12.57 -3.66 2.59
CA LEU A 171 -12.36 -4.51 1.42
C LEU A 171 -10.92 -5.05 1.36
N SER A 172 -9.92 -4.31 1.85
CA SER A 172 -8.52 -4.71 1.87
C SER A 172 -8.27 -5.79 2.93
N LYS A 173 -8.46 -7.06 2.55
CA LYS A 173 -8.35 -8.21 3.46
C LYS A 173 -6.99 -8.85 3.49
N THR A 174 -6.14 -8.56 2.52
CA THR A 174 -4.85 -9.24 2.37
C THR A 174 -3.65 -8.29 2.45
N VAL A 175 -3.91 -6.96 2.43
CA VAL A 175 -2.87 -5.94 2.51
C VAL A 175 -3.26 -4.86 3.51
N ALA A 176 -2.37 -4.58 4.45
CA ALA A 176 -2.39 -3.42 5.33
C ALA A 176 -1.19 -2.52 5.01
N ALA A 177 -1.29 -1.22 5.32
CA ALA A 177 -0.21 -0.28 5.09
C ALA A 177 -0.15 0.80 6.19
N ALA A 178 1.05 1.35 6.39
CA ALA A 178 1.27 2.55 7.18
C ALA A 178 2.06 3.56 6.35
N HIS A 179 1.58 4.81 6.28
CA HIS A 179 2.32 5.93 5.70
C HIS A 179 2.92 6.75 6.84
N LEU A 180 4.24 6.87 6.84
CA LEU A 180 5.00 7.57 7.86
C LEU A 180 5.67 8.81 7.28
N THR A 181 5.65 9.89 8.07
CA THR A 181 6.50 11.07 7.87
C THR A 181 7.44 11.17 9.06
N ILE A 182 8.74 10.96 8.84
CA ILE A 182 9.77 11.01 9.88
C ILE A 182 10.52 12.35 9.74
N ASN A 183 10.38 13.22 10.73
CA ASN A 183 11.00 14.54 10.73
C ASN A 183 12.54 14.47 10.72
N PRO A 184 13.23 15.55 10.33
CA PRO A 184 14.69 15.61 10.40
C PRO A 184 15.24 15.21 11.76
N GLY A 185 16.22 14.29 11.78
CA GLY A 185 16.86 13.79 12.99
C GLY A 185 15.99 12.87 13.86
N ALA A 186 14.73 12.65 13.51
CA ALA A 186 13.85 11.71 14.20
C ALA A 186 14.06 10.27 13.72
N LEU A 187 13.46 9.32 14.43
CA LEU A 187 13.50 7.90 14.08
C LEU A 187 12.14 7.22 14.30
N ARG A 188 11.80 6.28 13.43
CA ARG A 188 10.81 5.25 13.70
C ARG A 188 11.37 4.37 14.82
N GLU A 189 10.65 4.26 15.93
CA GLU A 189 11.16 3.58 17.13
C GLU A 189 11.54 2.12 16.89
N MET A 190 12.32 1.55 17.81
CA MET A 190 12.64 0.12 17.81
C MET A 190 11.39 -0.71 18.03
N HIS A 191 11.04 -1.56 17.06
CA HIS A 191 9.81 -2.34 17.06
C HIS A 191 9.97 -3.61 16.19
N TRP A 192 8.93 -4.43 16.15
CA TRP A 192 8.80 -5.56 15.21
C TRP A 192 7.34 -5.86 14.90
N HIS A 193 7.13 -6.50 13.75
CA HIS A 193 5.80 -6.92 13.30
C HIS A 193 5.62 -8.41 13.52
N PRO A 194 4.58 -8.84 14.33
CA PRO A 194 4.40 -10.25 14.67
C PRO A 194 3.65 -11.06 13.61
N ASN A 195 2.97 -10.42 12.67
CA ASN A 195 2.00 -11.05 11.79
C ASN A 195 2.34 -11.05 10.30
N ALA A 196 3.35 -10.31 9.88
CA ALA A 196 3.78 -10.25 8.47
C ALA A 196 5.22 -9.74 8.33
N ASP A 197 5.83 -10.02 7.17
CA ASP A 197 6.99 -9.26 6.70
C ASP A 197 6.56 -7.82 6.41
N GLU A 198 7.48 -6.87 6.61
CA GLU A 198 7.31 -5.49 6.18
C GLU A 198 8.02 -5.25 4.86
N TRP A 199 7.31 -4.67 3.89
CA TRP A 199 7.88 -4.08 2.69
C TRP A 199 7.83 -2.58 2.82
N SER A 200 8.98 -1.92 2.79
CA SER A 200 9.07 -0.46 2.90
C SER A 200 9.41 0.14 1.54
N PHE A 201 8.57 1.03 1.03
CA PHE A 201 8.86 1.86 -0.14
C PHE A 201 9.18 3.28 0.32
N PHE A 202 10.38 3.77 0.03
CA PHE A 202 10.81 5.12 0.39
C PHE A 202 10.33 6.11 -0.66
N ILE A 203 9.31 6.92 -0.31
CA ILE A 203 8.70 7.89 -1.22
C ILE A 203 9.61 9.10 -1.38
N SER A 204 10.18 9.60 -0.28
CA SER A 204 11.09 10.76 -0.29
C SER A 204 12.11 10.70 0.84
N GLY A 205 13.17 11.51 0.74
CA GLY A 205 14.19 11.65 1.75
C GLY A 205 15.26 10.56 1.71
N ARG A 206 16.08 10.50 2.77
CA ARG A 206 17.16 9.51 2.96
C ARG A 206 17.08 8.91 4.35
N ALA A 207 17.02 7.60 4.43
CA ALA A 207 16.87 6.85 5.65
C ALA A 207 17.99 5.83 5.87
N ARG A 208 18.17 5.44 7.13
CA ARG A 208 18.95 4.27 7.52
C ARG A 208 18.07 3.31 8.27
N VAL A 209 18.04 2.07 7.84
CA VAL A 209 17.31 0.99 8.51
C VAL A 209 18.30 0.02 9.08
N THR A 210 18.16 -0.29 10.37
CA THR A 210 18.92 -1.36 11.03
C THR A 210 17.96 -2.46 11.43
N ILE A 211 18.27 -3.69 11.01
CA ILE A 211 17.46 -4.88 11.26
C ILE A 211 18.28 -5.84 12.13
N PHE A 212 17.68 -6.30 13.21
CA PHE A 212 18.25 -7.29 14.12
C PHE A 212 17.69 -8.68 13.81
N GLY A 213 18.57 -9.60 13.47
CA GLY A 213 18.28 -11.02 13.35
C GLY A 213 18.65 -11.78 14.62
N ALA A 214 18.08 -12.95 14.81
CA ALA A 214 18.43 -13.83 15.92
C ALA A 214 19.95 -14.17 15.90
N SER A 215 20.47 -14.69 17.04
CA SER A 215 21.87 -15.07 17.20
C SER A 215 22.87 -13.90 17.13
N GLY A 216 22.45 -12.71 17.56
CA GLY A 216 23.34 -11.53 17.67
C GLY A 216 23.73 -10.93 16.33
N THR A 217 23.01 -11.23 15.25
CA THR A 217 23.27 -10.64 13.94
C THR A 217 22.46 -9.37 13.73
N ALA A 218 23.06 -8.37 13.10
CA ALA A 218 22.38 -7.16 12.66
C ALA A 218 22.87 -6.73 11.27
N ARG A 219 22.01 -6.05 10.52
CA ARG A 219 22.34 -5.46 9.24
C ARG A 219 21.81 -4.05 9.16
N THR A 220 22.58 -3.15 8.58
CA THR A 220 22.23 -1.75 8.38
C THR A 220 22.30 -1.41 6.90
N PHE A 221 21.27 -0.74 6.40
CA PHE A 221 21.13 -0.33 5.01
C PHE A 221 20.77 1.15 4.95
N ASN A 222 21.28 1.86 3.93
CA ASN A 222 20.83 3.21 3.62
C ASN A 222 19.89 3.15 2.41
N TYR A 223 18.79 3.91 2.50
CA TYR A 223 17.75 4.02 1.49
C TYR A 223 17.52 5.47 1.09
N GLN A 224 17.07 5.65 -0.14
CA GLN A 224 16.65 6.94 -0.70
C GLN A 224 15.32 6.78 -1.45
N ALA A 225 14.77 7.88 -1.93
CA ALA A 225 13.53 7.88 -2.71
C ALA A 225 13.58 6.88 -3.86
N GLY A 226 12.55 6.04 -3.98
CA GLY A 226 12.42 4.97 -4.97
C GLY A 226 12.97 3.62 -4.56
N ASP A 227 13.72 3.54 -3.46
CA ASP A 227 14.24 2.26 -2.96
C ASP A 227 13.16 1.45 -2.25
N VAL A 228 13.35 0.13 -2.22
CA VAL A 228 12.50 -0.84 -1.52
C VAL A 228 13.34 -1.61 -0.50
N GLY A 229 12.84 -1.67 0.73
CA GLY A 229 13.38 -2.50 1.81
C GLY A 229 12.46 -3.68 2.14
N ILE A 230 13.01 -4.70 2.79
CA ILE A 230 12.24 -5.78 3.40
C ILE A 230 12.75 -6.07 4.78
N VAL A 231 11.84 -6.17 5.74
CA VAL A 231 12.10 -6.65 7.10
C VAL A 231 11.31 -7.93 7.31
N PRO A 232 11.98 -9.09 7.46
CA PRO A 232 11.28 -10.34 7.75
C PRO A 232 10.52 -10.28 9.07
N GLN A 233 9.39 -10.97 9.12
CA GLN A 233 8.53 -11.08 10.28
C GLN A 233 9.31 -11.37 11.57
N ASN A 234 8.95 -10.71 12.66
CA ASN A 234 9.56 -10.81 14.00
C ASN A 234 11.01 -10.27 14.11
N MET A 235 11.61 -9.73 13.08
CA MET A 235 12.91 -9.09 13.22
C MET A 235 12.75 -7.67 13.76
N GLY A 236 13.41 -7.40 14.90
CA GLY A 236 13.47 -6.06 15.49
C GLY A 236 14.20 -5.09 14.56
N HIS A 237 13.64 -3.88 14.39
CA HIS A 237 14.24 -2.88 13.50
C HIS A 237 13.86 -1.46 13.89
N PHE A 238 14.51 -0.50 13.27
CA PHE A 238 14.22 0.92 13.38
C PHE A 238 14.67 1.66 12.12
N ILE A 239 14.09 2.85 11.88
CA ILE A 239 14.40 3.70 10.71
C ILE A 239 14.83 5.06 11.21
N GLU A 240 16.04 5.51 10.83
CA GLU A 240 16.57 6.83 11.16
C GLU A 240 16.44 7.75 9.94
N ASN A 241 15.94 8.96 10.14
CA ASN A 241 16.06 10.01 9.13
C ASN A 241 17.50 10.56 9.15
N LEU A 242 18.20 10.46 8.03
CA LEU A 242 19.61 10.90 7.89
C LEU A 242 19.74 12.39 7.53
N SER A 243 18.64 13.10 7.28
CA SER A 243 18.65 14.51 6.95
C SER A 243 18.48 15.37 8.21
N ASN A 244 19.04 16.57 8.18
CA ASN A 244 18.83 17.57 9.20
C ASN A 244 17.73 18.59 8.82
N ASP A 245 17.24 18.56 7.59
CA ASP A 245 16.36 19.57 7.01
C ASP A 245 15.18 19.02 6.20
N GLU A 246 15.25 17.75 5.77
CA GLU A 246 14.20 17.13 4.98
C GLU A 246 13.56 15.94 5.71
N PRO A 247 12.22 15.80 5.69
CA PRO A 247 11.57 14.61 6.21
C PRO A 247 11.81 13.40 5.31
N VAL A 248 11.65 12.21 5.89
CA VAL A 248 11.51 10.96 5.16
C VAL A 248 10.04 10.60 5.10
N GLU A 249 9.53 10.35 3.89
CA GLU A 249 8.22 9.70 3.70
C GLU A 249 8.46 8.24 3.32
N VAL A 250 7.86 7.32 4.06
CA VAL A 250 7.95 5.88 3.78
C VAL A 250 6.57 5.24 3.87
N LEU A 251 6.30 4.33 2.94
CA LEU A 251 5.11 3.49 2.94
C LEU A 251 5.53 2.08 3.36
N GLU A 252 5.11 1.67 4.56
CA GLU A 252 5.24 0.31 5.07
C GLU A 252 4.04 -0.50 4.61
N ILE A 253 4.26 -1.68 4.05
CA ILE A 253 3.24 -2.54 3.43
C ILE A 253 3.36 -3.94 4.01
N PHE A 254 2.22 -4.51 4.39
CA PHE A 254 2.12 -5.79 5.08
C PHE A 254 1.14 -6.72 4.37
N ARG A 255 1.54 -7.95 4.11
CA ARG A 255 0.62 -9.00 3.66
C ARG A 255 -0.19 -9.50 4.85
N ALA A 256 -1.15 -8.70 5.27
CA ALA A 256 -2.03 -8.96 6.41
C ALA A 256 -3.33 -8.17 6.26
N ASP A 257 -4.36 -8.55 6.99
CA ASP A 257 -5.61 -7.81 7.08
C ASP A 257 -5.53 -6.62 8.03
N GLN A 258 -4.58 -6.65 8.98
CA GLN A 258 -4.39 -5.62 10.00
C GLN A 258 -2.91 -5.30 10.22
N PHE A 259 -2.63 -4.02 10.41
CA PHE A 259 -1.34 -3.55 10.89
C PHE A 259 -1.14 -3.93 12.36
N ARG A 260 -0.03 -4.58 12.67
CA ARG A 260 0.35 -4.96 14.03
C ARG A 260 1.83 -4.73 14.26
N ASP A 261 2.17 -4.08 15.37
CA ASP A 261 3.55 -3.94 15.81
C ASP A 261 3.67 -4.05 17.33
N PHE A 262 4.87 -4.42 17.80
CA PHE A 262 5.27 -4.33 19.20
C PHE A 262 6.37 -3.27 19.33
N SER A 263 6.07 -2.21 20.08
CA SER A 263 7.06 -1.22 20.48
C SER A 263 7.99 -1.78 21.55
N LEU A 264 9.29 -1.68 21.36
CA LEU A 264 10.27 -2.08 22.40
C LEU A 264 10.10 -1.23 23.65
N PHE A 265 9.89 0.08 23.52
CA PHE A 265 9.70 0.99 24.62
C PHE A 265 8.47 0.62 25.47
N GLN A 266 7.34 0.37 24.78
CA GLN A 266 6.11 -0.05 25.45
C GLN A 266 6.26 -1.42 26.11
N TRP A 267 6.87 -2.39 25.44
CA TRP A 267 7.10 -3.71 26.02
C TRP A 267 7.89 -3.65 27.32
N LEU A 268 8.98 -2.89 27.35
CA LEU A 268 9.79 -2.71 28.57
C LEU A 268 9.00 -1.93 29.64
N GLY A 269 8.20 -0.96 29.23
CA GLY A 269 7.33 -0.18 30.13
C GLY A 269 6.25 -1.05 30.83
N GLU A 270 5.70 -2.00 30.11
CA GLU A 270 4.66 -2.94 30.61
C GLU A 270 5.25 -4.21 31.28
N SER A 271 6.57 -4.36 31.27
CA SER A 271 7.23 -5.49 31.92
C SER A 271 7.50 -5.22 33.42
N PRO A 272 7.63 -6.26 34.26
CA PRO A 272 7.97 -6.09 35.68
C PRO A 272 9.30 -5.29 35.84
N LYS A 273 9.19 -4.11 36.42
CA LYS A 273 10.30 -3.12 36.50
C LYS A 273 11.59 -3.71 37.09
N ARG A 274 11.47 -4.48 38.21
CA ARG A 274 12.62 -5.15 38.82
C ARG A 274 13.33 -6.08 37.82
N MET A 275 12.55 -6.87 37.09
CA MET A 275 13.09 -7.80 36.09
C MET A 275 13.82 -7.05 34.96
N VAL A 276 13.25 -5.94 34.45
CA VAL A 276 13.88 -5.10 33.42
C VAL A 276 15.20 -4.53 33.91
N ALA A 277 15.24 -3.97 35.14
CA ALA A 277 16.45 -3.41 35.73
C ALA A 277 17.54 -4.47 35.93
N GLU A 278 17.19 -5.63 36.52
CA GLU A 278 18.11 -6.74 36.73
C GLU A 278 18.65 -7.32 35.42
N HIS A 279 17.80 -7.41 34.38
CA HIS A 279 18.18 -7.97 33.10
C HIS A 279 19.14 -7.05 32.34
N LEU A 280 18.83 -5.74 32.25
CA LEU A 280 19.57 -4.80 31.41
C LEU A 280 20.75 -4.15 32.15
N PHE A 281 20.64 -3.99 33.48
CA PHE A 281 21.56 -3.21 34.30
C PHE A 281 22.07 -3.97 35.53
N ALA A 282 22.22 -5.30 35.40
CA ALA A 282 22.78 -6.12 36.49
C ALA A 282 24.12 -5.55 37.01
N GLY A 283 24.14 -5.08 38.27
CA GLY A 283 25.32 -4.45 38.87
C GLY A 283 25.41 -2.93 38.77
N ASP A 284 24.51 -2.28 37.97
CA ASP A 284 24.45 -0.81 37.89
C ASP A 284 23.04 -0.32 38.30
N LYS A 285 22.87 -0.16 39.61
CA LYS A 285 21.56 0.28 40.17
C LYS A 285 21.19 1.69 39.73
N GLU A 286 22.15 2.61 39.58
CA GLU A 286 21.88 4.01 39.20
C GLU A 286 21.36 4.08 37.77
N ALA A 287 22.00 3.39 36.81
CA ALA A 287 21.54 3.31 35.43
C ALA A 287 20.18 2.62 35.34
N GLY A 288 19.96 1.54 36.10
CA GLY A 288 18.67 0.86 36.17
C GLY A 288 17.54 1.77 36.66
N ASP A 289 17.74 2.48 37.78
CA ASP A 289 16.74 3.41 38.33
C ASP A 289 16.44 4.58 37.35
N LYS A 290 17.45 5.07 36.65
CA LYS A 290 17.32 6.12 35.63
C LYS A 290 16.51 5.64 34.41
N PHE A 291 16.83 4.43 33.93
CA PHE A 291 16.10 3.81 32.82
C PHE A 291 14.64 3.54 33.16
N LEU A 292 14.38 2.97 34.35
CA LEU A 292 13.02 2.70 34.81
C LEU A 292 12.16 3.97 34.87
N LYS A 293 12.71 5.08 35.32
CA LYS A 293 12.02 6.39 35.29
C LYS A 293 11.67 6.83 33.86
N ALA A 294 12.59 6.58 32.91
CA ALA A 294 12.36 6.96 31.52
C ALA A 294 11.22 6.14 30.86
N ILE A 295 11.04 4.88 31.25
CA ILE A 295 9.99 3.99 30.73
C ILE A 295 8.73 3.93 31.60
N ASP A 296 8.68 4.64 32.73
CA ASP A 296 7.57 4.55 33.70
C ASP A 296 6.25 5.13 33.19
N SER A 297 6.34 6.03 32.20
CA SER A 297 5.22 6.61 31.49
C SER A 297 5.23 6.19 30.00
N ALA A 298 5.58 4.92 29.74
CA ALA A 298 5.78 4.43 28.38
C ALA A 298 4.47 4.42 27.58
N GLU A 299 4.16 5.55 26.98
CA GLU A 299 3.17 5.66 25.94
C GLU A 299 3.82 5.31 24.58
N LYS A 300 3.08 4.60 23.74
CA LYS A 300 3.55 4.28 22.41
C LYS A 300 3.70 5.56 21.59
N ASP A 301 4.92 5.85 21.18
CA ASP A 301 5.25 6.95 20.28
C ASP A 301 6.05 6.37 19.11
N PRO A 302 5.36 5.98 18.01
CA PRO A 302 5.97 5.22 16.92
C PRO A 302 7.08 5.97 16.20
N ILE A 303 7.11 7.32 16.25
CA ILE A 303 8.20 8.10 15.66
C ILE A 303 8.75 9.06 16.73
N LYS A 304 9.91 8.73 17.25
CA LYS A 304 10.60 9.52 18.28
C LYS A 304 11.27 10.73 17.68
N GLY A 305 11.04 11.92 18.27
CA GLY A 305 11.79 13.13 18.01
C GLY A 305 13.23 13.05 18.50
N THR A 306 14.06 14.00 18.07
CA THR A 306 15.42 14.14 18.60
C THR A 306 15.38 14.48 20.09
N LEU A 307 16.28 13.87 20.87
CA LEU A 307 16.53 14.32 22.23
C LEU A 307 17.09 15.76 22.18
N SER A 308 16.37 16.71 22.75
CA SER A 308 16.81 18.10 22.93
C SER A 308 17.91 18.21 23.98
#